data_42f45157b35370ab6e79ff3162f5d2b4
#
_entry.id   42f45157b35370ab6e79ff3162f5d2b4
#
_cell.length_a   1.000
_cell.length_b   1.000
_cell.length_c   1.000
_cell.angle_alpha   90.00
_cell.angle_beta   90.00
_cell.angle_gamma   90.00
#
_symmetry.space_group_name_H-M   'P 1'
#
loop_
_entity.id
_entity.type
_entity.pdbx_description
1 polymer ?
#
loop_
_entity_poly.entity_id
_entity_poly.type
_entity_poly.pdbx_seq_one_letter_code
_entity_poly.pdbx_strand_id
1 'polypeptide(L)'
;AQRFAPVPALAASSWYGSIYPSVQNLLLAARAMGLGASLITLPLWSQSSARRILGLPNAIHPICIIPMGWPRGRYGPTTRKPVEEVVHRDTFGNRIWLDSYDRPAG
;
A
#
# COMPACT_ATOMS: atom_id res chain seq x y z
N ALA A 1 -14.35 -14.98 -30.90
CA ALA A 1 -13.81 -13.87 -30.10
C ALA A 1 -13.29 -14.41 -28.77
N GLN A 2 -11.99 -14.31 -28.54
CA GLN A 2 -11.44 -14.61 -27.22
C GLN A 2 -11.99 -13.60 -26.21
N ARG A 3 -12.81 -14.09 -25.29
CA ARG A 3 -13.25 -13.28 -24.18
C ARG A 3 -12.07 -13.11 -23.23
N PHE A 4 -11.58 -11.91 -23.11
CA PHE A 4 -10.59 -11.57 -22.10
C PHE A 4 -11.25 -11.65 -20.72
N ALA A 5 -10.88 -12.67 -19.95
CA ALA A 5 -11.31 -12.79 -18.57
C ALA A 5 -10.08 -12.58 -17.66
N PRO A 6 -10.11 -11.64 -16.72
CA PRO A 6 -9.02 -11.48 -15.79
C PRO A 6 -8.86 -12.71 -14.90
N VAL A 7 -7.61 -13.05 -14.58
CA VAL A 7 -7.32 -14.07 -13.58
C VAL A 7 -7.96 -13.66 -12.25
N PRO A 8 -8.63 -14.57 -11.51
CA PRO A 8 -9.28 -14.23 -10.23
C PRO A 8 -8.39 -13.46 -9.26
N ALA A 9 -7.11 -13.79 -9.19
CA ALA A 9 -6.16 -13.09 -8.35
C ALA A 9 -5.98 -11.62 -8.76
N LEU A 10 -6.02 -11.31 -10.05
CA LEU A 10 -5.94 -9.93 -10.54
C LEU A 10 -7.21 -9.15 -10.25
N ALA A 11 -8.37 -9.79 -10.34
CA ALA A 11 -9.64 -9.16 -9.99
C ALA A 11 -9.67 -8.79 -8.50
N ALA A 12 -9.24 -9.69 -7.62
CA ALA A 12 -9.10 -9.42 -6.20
C ALA A 12 -8.08 -8.29 -5.93
N SER A 13 -6.95 -8.32 -6.63
CA SER A 13 -5.91 -7.29 -6.54
C SER A 13 -6.44 -5.90 -6.90
N SER A 14 -7.33 -5.80 -7.89
CA SER A 14 -7.93 -4.51 -8.27
C SER A 14 -8.82 -3.94 -7.17
N TRP A 15 -9.51 -4.78 -6.43
CA TRP A 15 -10.28 -4.37 -5.26
C TRP A 15 -9.39 -3.76 -4.17
N TYR A 16 -8.34 -4.48 -3.80
CA TYR A 16 -7.38 -3.99 -2.80
C TYR A 16 -6.65 -2.74 -3.29
N GLY A 17 -6.33 -2.69 -4.58
CA GLY A 17 -5.72 -1.52 -5.20
C GLY A 17 -6.56 -0.27 -5.14
N SER A 18 -7.89 -0.39 -5.02
CA SER A 18 -8.79 0.74 -4.81
C SER A 18 -8.87 1.19 -3.35
N ILE A 19 -8.56 0.32 -2.41
CA ILE A 19 -8.66 0.60 -0.98
C ILE A 19 -7.34 1.13 -0.41
N TYR A 20 -6.22 0.50 -0.73
CA TYR A 20 -4.93 0.83 -0.13
C TYR A 20 -4.43 2.26 -0.40
N PRO A 21 -4.70 2.90 -1.54
CA PRO A 21 -4.37 4.31 -1.69
C PRO A 21 -5.05 5.22 -0.66
N SER A 22 -6.32 4.95 -0.32
CA SER A 22 -7.02 5.69 0.73
C SER A 22 -6.42 5.43 2.12
N VAL A 23 -5.95 4.21 2.36
CA VAL A 23 -5.24 3.86 3.59
C VAL A 23 -3.92 4.63 3.70
N GLN A 24 -3.17 4.74 2.62
CA GLN A 24 -1.94 5.53 2.60
C GLN A 24 -2.22 7.01 2.91
N ASN A 25 -3.27 7.57 2.35
CA ASN A 25 -3.69 8.94 2.65
C ASN A 25 -4.04 9.10 4.12
N LEU A 26 -4.70 8.12 4.73
CA LEU A 26 -5.00 8.12 6.16
C LEU A 26 -3.71 8.10 6.99
N LEU A 27 -2.73 7.29 6.64
CA LEU A 27 -1.45 7.22 7.33
C LEU A 27 -0.70 8.56 7.25
N LEU A 28 -0.71 9.20 6.10
CA LEU A 28 -0.10 10.52 5.90
C LEU A 28 -0.82 11.60 6.73
N ALA A 29 -2.14 11.58 6.75
CA ALA A 29 -2.94 12.50 7.56
C ALA A 29 -2.66 12.33 9.05
N ALA A 30 -2.58 11.08 9.52
CA ALA A 30 -2.23 10.78 10.90
C ALA A 30 -0.86 11.36 11.27
N ARG A 31 0.12 11.20 10.40
CA ARG A 31 1.46 11.78 10.60
C ARG A 31 1.42 13.29 10.67
N ALA A 32 0.65 13.93 9.80
CA ALA A 32 0.48 15.39 9.80
C ALA A 32 -0.12 15.90 11.10
N MET A 33 -0.93 15.11 11.77
CA MET A 33 -1.54 15.42 13.06
C MET A 33 -0.67 15.03 14.26
N GLY A 34 0.52 14.47 14.04
CA GLY A 34 1.42 14.04 15.09
C GLY A 34 1.12 12.64 15.63
N LEU A 35 0.24 11.88 15.00
CA LEU A 35 -0.11 10.52 15.40
C LEU A 35 0.82 9.51 14.77
N GLY A 36 1.11 8.44 15.51
CA GLY A 36 1.74 7.24 14.98
C GLY A 36 0.67 6.29 14.48
N ALA A 37 0.84 5.74 13.29
CA ALA A 37 -0.08 4.79 12.70
C ALA A 37 0.68 3.77 11.85
N SER A 38 0.11 2.58 11.73
CA SER A 38 0.70 1.50 10.95
C SER A 38 -0.40 0.68 10.31
N LEU A 39 -0.11 0.03 9.19
CA LEU A 39 -1.03 -0.89 8.54
C LEU A 39 -0.65 -2.32 8.91
N ILE A 40 -1.60 -3.08 9.45
CA ILE A 40 -1.44 -4.50 9.74
C ILE A 40 -2.59 -5.31 9.13
N THR A 41 -2.33 -6.53 8.75
CA THR A 41 -3.31 -7.43 8.14
C THR A 41 -3.40 -8.79 8.82
N LEU A 42 -2.39 -9.19 9.56
CA LEU A 42 -2.30 -10.52 10.14
C LEU A 42 -3.51 -10.92 10.98
N PRO A 43 -4.09 -10.05 11.85
CA PRO A 43 -5.28 -10.40 12.61
C PRO A 43 -6.51 -10.69 11.75
N LEU A 44 -6.50 -10.33 10.48
CA LEU A 44 -7.60 -10.51 9.55
C LEU A 44 -7.47 -11.79 8.70
N TRP A 45 -6.46 -12.59 8.92
CA TRP A 45 -6.28 -13.87 8.20
C TRP A 45 -7.41 -14.86 8.50
N SER A 46 -8.02 -14.78 9.69
CA SER A 46 -9.27 -15.47 9.98
C SER A 46 -10.44 -14.48 9.87
N GLN A 47 -11.06 -14.43 8.71
CA GLN A 47 -12.15 -13.50 8.41
C GLN A 47 -13.39 -13.77 9.30
N SER A 48 -13.71 -15.03 9.56
CA SER A 48 -14.83 -15.38 10.42
C SER A 48 -14.64 -14.90 11.87
N SER A 49 -13.45 -15.07 12.42
CA SER A 49 -13.12 -14.60 13.76
C SER A 49 -13.13 -13.07 13.83
N ALA A 50 -12.57 -12.40 12.82
CA ALA A 50 -12.54 -10.95 12.75
C ALA A 50 -13.97 -10.37 12.71
N ARG A 51 -14.84 -10.93 11.87
CA ARG A 51 -16.24 -10.48 11.79
C ARG A 51 -16.97 -10.67 13.12
N ARG A 52 -16.77 -11.79 13.77
CA ARG A 52 -17.40 -12.08 15.06
C ARG A 52 -16.97 -11.08 16.13
N ILE A 53 -15.67 -10.81 16.22
CA ILE A 53 -15.11 -9.90 17.23
C ILE A 53 -15.57 -8.48 17.00
N LEU A 54 -15.60 -8.05 15.73
CA LEU A 54 -15.97 -6.69 15.35
C LEU A 54 -17.48 -6.50 15.19
N GLY A 55 -18.27 -7.58 15.25
CA GLY A 55 -19.71 -7.50 15.04
C GLY A 55 -20.12 -7.17 13.60
N LEU A 56 -19.32 -7.58 12.63
CA LEU A 56 -19.56 -7.27 11.22
C LEU A 56 -20.51 -8.30 10.58
N PRO A 57 -21.40 -7.87 9.67
CA PRO A 57 -22.19 -8.80 8.87
C PRO A 57 -21.31 -9.55 7.86
N ASN A 58 -21.82 -10.71 7.39
CA ASN A 58 -21.05 -11.58 6.49
C ASN A 58 -20.68 -10.92 5.15
N ALA A 59 -21.44 -9.92 4.73
CA ALA A 59 -21.18 -9.21 3.48
C ALA A 59 -20.01 -8.22 3.57
N ILE A 60 -19.53 -7.91 4.77
CA ILE A 60 -18.43 -6.97 4.99
C ILE A 60 -17.15 -7.73 5.28
N HIS A 61 -16.11 -7.41 4.51
CA HIS A 61 -14.79 -8.01 4.62
C HIS A 61 -13.81 -6.96 5.18
N PRO A 62 -13.32 -7.12 6.42
CA PRO A 62 -12.26 -6.26 6.91
C PRO A 62 -10.96 -6.53 6.13
N ILE A 63 -10.32 -5.49 5.63
CA ILE A 63 -9.16 -5.59 4.74
C ILE A 63 -7.86 -5.33 5.49
N CYS A 64 -7.85 -4.34 6.37
CA CYS A 64 -6.67 -4.00 7.15
C CYS A 64 -7.08 -3.38 8.48
N ILE A 65 -6.13 -3.36 9.40
CA ILE A 65 -6.28 -2.68 10.68
C ILE A 65 -5.20 -1.61 10.75
N ILE A 66 -5.58 -0.44 11.24
CA ILE A 66 -4.66 0.67 11.40
C ILE A 66 -4.62 1.05 12.87
N PRO A 67 -3.74 0.45 13.68
CA PRO A 67 -3.52 0.91 15.04
C PRO A 67 -2.96 2.33 15.00
N MET A 68 -3.50 3.19 15.83
CA MET A 68 -3.19 4.60 15.84
C MET A 68 -3.09 5.12 17.27
N GLY A 69 -2.12 5.97 17.53
CA GLY A 69 -1.91 6.55 18.85
C GLY A 69 -0.78 7.55 18.88
N TRP A 70 -0.52 8.10 20.05
CA TRP A 70 0.59 9.02 20.24
C TRP A 70 1.91 8.24 20.27
N PRO A 71 2.87 8.58 19.38
CA PRO A 71 4.15 7.87 19.33
C PRO A 71 5.01 8.21 20.55
N ARG A 72 5.75 7.22 21.05
CA ARG A 72 6.70 7.43 22.15
C ARG A 72 8.02 8.04 21.70
N GLY A 73 8.36 7.90 20.42
CA GLY A 73 9.62 8.38 19.86
C GLY A 73 9.42 9.22 18.62
N ARG A 74 10.52 9.72 18.09
CA ARG A 74 10.54 10.40 16.80
C ARG A 74 10.98 9.41 15.74
N TYR A 75 10.16 9.25 14.74
CA TYR A 75 10.47 8.38 13.60
C TYR A 75 10.85 9.25 12.41
N GLY A 76 12.04 9.00 11.87
CA GLY A 76 12.53 9.69 10.70
C GLY A 76 11.98 9.11 9.39
N PRO A 77 12.41 9.67 8.25
CA PRO A 77 12.02 9.15 6.95
C PRO A 77 12.55 7.73 6.74
N THR A 78 11.78 6.93 6.02
CA THR A 78 12.20 5.59 5.63
C THR A 78 13.29 5.65 4.58
N THR A 79 14.26 4.74 4.69
CA THR A 79 15.27 4.58 3.65
C THR A 79 14.67 3.91 2.42
N ARG A 80 15.12 4.34 1.25
CA ARG A 80 14.69 3.78 -0.03
C ARG A 80 15.90 3.53 -0.90
N LYS A 81 15.80 2.51 -1.75
CA LYS A 81 16.78 2.30 -2.80
C LYS A 81 16.75 3.46 -3.79
N PRO A 82 17.88 3.82 -4.38
CA PRO A 82 17.87 4.79 -5.47
C PRO A 82 16.92 4.35 -6.60
N VAL A 83 16.23 5.30 -7.20
CA VAL A 83 15.27 5.03 -8.28
C VAL A 83 15.93 4.28 -9.43
N GLU A 84 17.18 4.57 -9.71
CA GLU A 84 17.97 3.97 -10.79
C GLU A 84 18.11 2.45 -10.66
N GLU A 85 18.02 1.92 -9.44
CA GLU A 85 18.13 0.48 -9.22
C GLU A 85 16.86 -0.28 -9.55
N VAL A 86 15.71 0.38 -9.57
CA VAL A 86 14.41 -0.29 -9.67
C VAL A 86 13.56 0.15 -10.87
N VAL A 87 13.91 1.24 -11.54
CA VAL A 87 13.14 1.78 -12.66
C VAL A 87 13.75 1.36 -14.00
N HIS A 88 12.91 0.88 -14.89
CA HIS A 88 13.27 0.47 -16.25
C HIS A 88 12.37 1.21 -17.23
N ARG A 89 12.95 1.68 -18.34
CA ARG A 89 12.19 2.37 -19.38
C ARG A 89 11.68 1.38 -20.40
N ASP A 90 10.37 1.34 -20.59
CA ASP A 90 9.63 0.53 -21.58
C ASP A 90 9.78 -0.98 -21.39
N THR A 91 10.99 -1.48 -21.29
CA THR A 91 11.27 -2.90 -21.14
C THR A 91 12.16 -3.15 -19.93
N PHE A 92 12.01 -4.33 -19.33
CA PHE A 92 12.84 -4.73 -18.21
C PHE A 92 14.33 -4.81 -18.62
N GLY A 93 15.19 -4.21 -17.81
CA GLY A 93 16.63 -4.15 -18.06
C GLY A 93 17.10 -2.87 -18.75
N ASN A 94 16.19 -2.09 -19.34
CA ASN A 94 16.55 -0.85 -19.99
C ASN A 94 16.67 0.30 -18.98
N ARG A 95 17.91 0.64 -18.64
CA ARG A 95 18.24 1.71 -17.69
C ARG A 95 19.00 2.87 -18.32
N ILE A 96 19.24 2.84 -19.63
CA ILE A 96 20.06 3.82 -20.34
C ILE A 96 19.48 5.23 -20.24
N TRP A 97 18.15 5.35 -20.21
CA TRP A 97 17.47 6.64 -20.13
C TRP A 97 17.78 7.42 -18.84
N LEU A 98 18.24 6.73 -17.78
CA LEU A 98 18.63 7.38 -16.52
C LEU A 98 19.94 8.13 -16.66
N ASP A 99 20.84 7.68 -17.53
CA ASP A 99 22.13 8.30 -17.76
C ASP A 99 22.01 9.60 -18.56
N SER A 100 20.94 9.73 -19.36
CA SER A 100 20.68 10.90 -20.19
C SER A 100 19.73 11.92 -19.54
N TYR A 101 19.26 11.65 -18.34
CA TYR A 101 18.34 12.55 -17.66
C TYR A 101 19.12 13.66 -16.93
N ASP A 102 19.01 14.88 -17.42
CA ASP A 102 19.54 16.06 -16.75
C ASP A 102 18.67 16.38 -15.54
N ARG A 103 19.18 16.09 -14.35
CA ARG A 103 18.52 16.50 -13.13
C ARG A 103 18.60 18.03 -13.03
N PRO A 104 17.46 18.72 -12.83
CA PRO A 104 17.54 20.15 -12.56
C PRO A 104 18.41 20.38 -11.31
N ALA A 105 19.35 21.31 -11.41
CA ALA A 105 20.21 21.71 -10.30
C ALA A 105 19.36 22.35 -9.19
N GLY A 106 19.44 21.77 -8.00
CA GLY A 106 18.73 22.35 -6.86
C GLY A 106 18.49 21.40 -5.75
#